data_6f4a293dc65f51fe220b56930fab6e54
#
_entry.id   6f4a293dc65f51fe220b56930fab6e54
#
_cell.length_a   1.000
_cell.length_b   1.000
_cell.length_c   1.000
_cell.angle_alpha   90.00
_cell.angle_beta   90.00
_cell.angle_gamma   90.00
#
_symmetry.space_group_name_H-M   'P 1'
#
loop_
_entity.id
_entity.type
_entity.pdbx_description
1 polymer ?
#
loop_
_entity_poly.entity_id
_entity_poly.type
_entity_poly.pdbx_seq_one_letter_code
_entity_poly.pdbx_strand_id
1 'polypeptide(L)'
;MTPTLETSRLRLRPLAETDEADLVALDSDPEVMRYVGSPAGVKSPAETMERARLRIRETRQGDYEPLGFWRIEGRADRVFHGVGALIRMPDGEDVEVAYRLARSAWGLGIATEAAGALVAHALGPLALLRVVAVTYPENQASQRVLDKLGFERCGIREYKGVRATYHMLAASAWAARPRPGGSVH
;
A
#
# COMPACT_ATOMS: atom_id res chain seq x y z
N MET A 1 6.54 16.53 -4.55
CA MET A 1 7.27 15.81 -3.49
C MET A 1 6.29 14.92 -2.76
N THR A 2 6.60 13.64 -2.61
CA THR A 2 5.77 12.67 -1.87
C THR A 2 5.69 13.08 -0.40
N PRO A 3 4.50 13.39 0.16
CA PRO A 3 4.39 13.95 1.50
C PRO A 3 4.51 12.88 2.59
N THR A 4 4.79 13.30 3.81
CA THR A 4 4.57 12.47 5.00
C THR A 4 3.09 12.51 5.39
N LEU A 5 2.48 11.34 5.62
CA LEU A 5 1.11 11.20 6.10
C LEU A 5 1.13 10.72 7.56
N GLU A 6 0.27 11.29 8.38
CA GLU A 6 0.17 10.90 9.79
C GLU A 6 -1.25 10.43 10.13
N THR A 7 -1.34 9.43 10.98
CA THR A 7 -2.57 8.92 11.56
C THR A 7 -2.47 8.93 13.09
N SER A 8 -3.43 8.34 13.78
CA SER A 8 -3.38 8.23 15.24
C SER A 8 -2.19 7.42 15.75
N ARG A 9 -1.82 6.33 15.04
CA ARG A 9 -0.77 5.39 15.46
C ARG A 9 0.43 5.35 14.53
N LEU A 10 0.27 5.79 13.26
CA LEU A 10 1.26 5.57 12.22
C LEU A 10 1.79 6.89 11.66
N ARG A 11 3.01 6.81 11.16
CA ARG A 11 3.62 7.76 10.27
C ARG A 11 4.02 7.06 8.98
N LEU A 12 3.53 7.56 7.85
CA LEU A 12 3.91 7.12 6.52
C LEU A 12 4.80 8.20 5.91
N ARG A 13 6.07 7.92 5.72
CA ARG A 13 7.02 8.84 5.11
C ARG A 13 7.62 8.26 3.83
N PRO A 14 8.06 9.10 2.88
CA PRO A 14 8.77 8.62 1.71
C PRO A 14 9.96 7.73 2.09
N LEU A 15 10.26 6.74 1.24
CA LEU A 15 11.41 5.86 1.42
C LEU A 15 12.73 6.65 1.37
N ALA A 16 13.68 6.23 2.19
CA ALA A 16 15.03 6.78 2.28
C ALA A 16 16.09 5.66 2.21
N GLU A 17 17.35 6.01 1.99
CA GLU A 17 18.46 5.04 1.91
C GLU A 17 18.58 4.18 3.18
N THR A 18 18.31 4.77 4.33
CA THR A 18 18.31 4.09 5.63
C THR A 18 17.29 2.96 5.75
N ASP A 19 16.34 2.86 4.80
CA ASP A 19 15.27 1.85 4.82
C ASP A 19 15.65 0.55 4.09
N GLU A 20 16.82 0.49 3.44
CA GLU A 20 17.24 -0.65 2.61
C GLU A 20 17.16 -1.98 3.39
N ALA A 21 17.73 -2.01 4.60
CA ALA A 21 17.76 -3.23 5.39
C ALA A 21 16.35 -3.74 5.76
N ASP A 22 15.44 -2.84 6.15
CA ASP A 22 14.06 -3.17 6.48
C ASP A 22 13.28 -3.65 5.25
N LEU A 23 13.51 -3.03 4.09
CA LEU A 23 12.88 -3.45 2.82
C LEU A 23 13.37 -4.83 2.38
N VAL A 24 14.67 -5.09 2.49
CA VAL A 24 15.24 -6.40 2.17
C VAL A 24 14.68 -7.47 3.10
N ALA A 25 14.62 -7.21 4.40
CA ALA A 25 14.05 -8.14 5.37
C ALA A 25 12.57 -8.43 5.08
N LEU A 26 11.78 -7.39 4.77
CA LEU A 26 10.37 -7.51 4.41
C LEU A 26 10.17 -8.36 3.14
N ASP A 27 10.93 -8.08 2.08
CA ASP A 27 10.79 -8.72 0.77
C ASP A 27 11.49 -10.11 0.73
N SER A 28 12.25 -10.48 1.76
CA SER A 28 12.84 -11.81 1.93
C SER A 28 11.96 -12.77 2.75
N ASP A 29 10.91 -12.27 3.42
CA ASP A 29 10.00 -13.13 4.18
C ASP A 29 9.00 -13.80 3.21
N PRO A 30 9.03 -15.14 3.07
CA PRO A 30 8.17 -15.86 2.13
C PRO A 30 6.68 -15.71 2.45
N GLU A 31 6.30 -15.56 3.71
CA GLU A 31 4.90 -15.37 4.10
C GLU A 31 4.40 -13.97 3.71
N VAL A 32 5.26 -12.94 3.83
CA VAL A 32 4.93 -11.58 3.35
C VAL A 32 4.81 -11.58 1.83
N MET A 33 5.70 -12.27 1.14
CA MET A 33 5.77 -12.28 -0.34
C MET A 33 4.81 -13.26 -0.99
N ARG A 34 4.11 -14.10 -0.23
CA ARG A 34 3.20 -15.15 -0.72
C ARG A 34 2.18 -14.64 -1.74
N TYR A 35 1.70 -13.42 -1.57
CA TYR A 35 0.71 -12.77 -2.43
C TYR A 35 1.23 -11.49 -3.09
N VAL A 36 2.54 -11.39 -3.29
CA VAL A 36 3.17 -10.20 -3.88
C VAL A 36 3.89 -10.56 -5.18
N GLY A 37 3.53 -9.88 -6.26
CA GLY A 37 4.17 -10.09 -7.57
C GLY A 37 3.68 -11.32 -8.31
N SER A 38 4.50 -11.83 -9.26
CA SER A 38 4.22 -13.05 -10.02
C SER A 38 4.55 -14.30 -9.19
N PRO A 39 3.92 -15.47 -9.50
CA PRO A 39 4.20 -16.76 -8.85
C PRO A 39 5.64 -17.27 -8.97
N ALA A 40 6.52 -16.56 -9.65
CA ALA A 40 7.92 -16.93 -9.85
C ALA A 40 8.75 -17.07 -8.55
N GLY A 41 8.11 -16.96 -7.40
CA GLY A 41 8.72 -17.27 -6.11
C GLY A 41 9.50 -16.12 -5.47
N VAL A 42 10.09 -16.44 -4.32
CA VAL A 42 11.01 -15.56 -3.59
C VAL A 42 12.20 -15.28 -4.47
N LYS A 43 12.51 -14.02 -4.68
CA LYS A 43 13.70 -13.59 -5.44
C LYS A 43 14.96 -13.93 -4.66
N SER A 44 16.05 -14.05 -5.39
CA SER A 44 17.38 -14.19 -4.75
C SER A 44 17.66 -12.98 -3.83
N PRO A 45 18.52 -13.12 -2.83
CA PRO A 45 18.91 -12.00 -1.98
C PRO A 45 19.44 -10.80 -2.77
N ALA A 46 20.19 -11.04 -3.85
CA ALA A 46 20.71 -9.98 -4.71
C ALA A 46 19.59 -9.23 -5.44
N GLU A 47 18.61 -9.94 -6.02
CA GLU A 47 17.45 -9.33 -6.67
C GLU A 47 16.57 -8.56 -5.68
N THR A 48 16.41 -9.07 -4.46
CA THR A 48 15.65 -8.40 -3.41
C THR A 48 16.30 -7.09 -3.02
N MET A 49 17.62 -7.08 -2.84
CA MET A 49 18.38 -5.87 -2.54
C MET A 49 18.33 -4.85 -3.66
N GLU A 50 18.52 -5.28 -4.91
CA GLU A 50 18.45 -4.40 -6.08
C GLU A 50 17.05 -3.73 -6.21
N ARG A 51 16.00 -4.49 -5.95
CA ARG A 51 14.63 -3.93 -5.94
C ARG A 51 14.39 -2.92 -4.83
N ALA A 52 14.93 -3.16 -3.64
CA ALA A 52 14.85 -2.21 -2.53
C ALA A 52 15.54 -0.90 -2.91
N ARG A 53 16.75 -0.97 -3.42
CA ARG A 53 17.54 0.18 -3.90
C ARG A 53 16.83 0.93 -5.03
N LEU A 54 16.28 0.20 -6.00
CA LEU A 54 15.53 0.80 -7.11
C LEU A 54 14.34 1.62 -6.59
N ARG A 55 13.51 1.06 -5.71
CA ARG A 55 12.36 1.78 -5.14
C ARG A 55 12.76 3.03 -4.34
N ILE A 56 13.84 2.94 -3.56
CA ILE A 56 14.37 4.08 -2.82
C ILE A 56 14.82 5.17 -3.79
N ARG A 57 15.59 4.80 -4.81
CA ARG A 57 16.10 5.72 -5.83
C ARG A 57 14.95 6.41 -6.57
N GLU A 58 14.00 5.65 -7.10
CA GLU A 58 12.84 6.16 -7.83
C GLU A 58 11.98 7.09 -6.95
N THR A 59 11.77 6.74 -5.68
CA THR A 59 11.06 7.60 -4.73
C THR A 59 11.78 8.94 -4.53
N ARG A 60 13.11 8.91 -4.41
CA ARG A 60 13.92 10.13 -4.20
C ARG A 60 14.04 10.99 -5.45
N GLN A 61 14.08 10.39 -6.63
CA GLN A 61 14.12 11.10 -7.91
C GLN A 61 12.77 11.70 -8.30
N GLY A 62 11.70 11.31 -7.61
CA GLY A 62 10.35 11.80 -7.88
C GLY A 62 9.69 11.13 -9.08
N ASP A 63 10.18 9.98 -9.53
CA ASP A 63 9.68 9.27 -10.72
C ASP A 63 8.19 8.88 -10.59
N TYR A 64 7.70 8.80 -9.36
CA TYR A 64 6.29 8.50 -9.05
C TYR A 64 5.46 9.73 -8.69
N GLU A 65 6.06 10.92 -8.59
CA GLU A 65 5.32 12.10 -8.10
C GLU A 65 4.07 12.41 -8.94
N PRO A 66 2.99 12.80 -8.26
CA PRO A 66 2.76 12.97 -6.81
C PRO A 66 2.48 11.68 -6.03
N LEU A 67 2.61 10.52 -6.66
CA LEU A 67 2.45 9.19 -6.10
C LEU A 67 3.77 8.72 -5.44
N GLY A 68 3.91 7.42 -5.09
CA GLY A 68 5.18 6.89 -4.61
C GLY A 68 5.05 5.76 -3.61
N PHE A 69 6.16 5.52 -2.91
CA PHE A 69 6.27 4.51 -1.86
C PHE A 69 6.51 5.16 -0.51
N TRP A 70 5.82 4.67 0.51
CA TRP A 70 5.93 5.12 1.89
C TRP A 70 6.41 4.00 2.80
N ARG A 71 7.39 4.29 3.64
CA ARG A 71 7.65 3.52 4.84
C ARG A 71 6.49 3.70 5.80
N ILE A 72 5.94 2.63 6.30
CA ILE A 72 4.94 2.62 7.37
C ILE A 72 5.66 2.33 8.68
N GLU A 73 5.61 3.26 9.61
CA GLU A 73 6.25 3.14 10.92
C GLU A 73 5.32 3.59 12.04
N GLY A 74 5.56 3.10 13.25
CA GLY A 74 4.89 3.59 14.44
C GLY A 74 5.16 5.08 14.67
N ARG A 75 4.12 5.85 14.97
CA ARG A 75 4.27 7.30 15.16
C ARG A 75 5.11 7.65 16.37
N ALA A 76 4.98 6.89 17.45
CA ALA A 76 5.69 7.13 18.72
C ALA A 76 7.08 6.52 18.75
N ASP A 77 7.22 5.26 18.31
CA ASP A 77 8.42 4.43 18.50
C ASP A 77 9.27 4.29 17.24
N ARG A 78 8.75 4.73 16.08
CA ARG A 78 9.41 4.60 14.76
C ARG A 78 9.69 3.16 14.32
N VAL A 79 9.05 2.18 14.96
CA VAL A 79 9.16 0.79 14.59
C VAL A 79 8.64 0.58 13.17
N PHE A 80 9.41 -0.10 12.35
CA PHE A 80 9.02 -0.44 10.97
C PHE A 80 7.89 -1.46 10.97
N HIS A 81 6.81 -1.14 10.27
CA HIS A 81 5.66 -2.02 10.10
C HIS A 81 5.51 -2.53 8.66
N GLY A 82 6.10 -1.85 7.68
CA GLY A 82 5.98 -2.26 6.28
C GLY A 82 6.07 -1.11 5.29
N VAL A 83 5.51 -1.34 4.11
CA VAL A 83 5.50 -0.38 3.00
C VAL A 83 4.09 -0.23 2.44
N GLY A 84 3.71 1.00 2.17
CA GLY A 84 2.53 1.35 1.40
C GLY A 84 2.91 2.04 0.09
N ALA A 85 2.04 2.02 -0.90
CA ALA A 85 2.28 2.66 -2.18
C ALA A 85 1.00 3.17 -2.83
N LEU A 86 1.16 4.25 -3.59
CA LEU A 86 0.25 4.70 -4.63
C LEU A 86 1.02 4.65 -5.95
N ILE A 87 0.61 3.77 -6.86
CA ILE A 87 1.31 3.55 -8.13
C ILE A 87 0.32 3.52 -9.30
N ARG A 88 0.75 4.02 -10.46
CA ARG A 88 -0.07 3.91 -11.66
C ARG A 88 -0.19 2.47 -12.10
N MET A 89 -1.40 2.10 -12.51
CA MET A 89 -1.63 0.80 -13.13
C MET A 89 -0.90 0.74 -14.49
N PRO A 90 -0.45 -0.45 -14.93
CA PRO A 90 0.24 -0.60 -16.21
C PRO A 90 -0.58 -0.17 -17.44
N ASP A 91 -1.90 -0.26 -17.37
CA ASP A 91 -2.86 0.18 -18.38
C ASP A 91 -3.20 1.69 -18.32
N GLY A 92 -2.61 2.41 -17.38
CA GLY A 92 -2.33 3.83 -17.48
C GLY A 92 -3.25 4.79 -16.73
N GLU A 93 -4.51 4.50 -16.45
CA GLU A 93 -5.43 5.53 -15.94
C GLU A 93 -5.65 5.48 -14.43
N ASP A 94 -5.71 4.28 -13.85
CA ASP A 94 -6.01 4.11 -12.44
C ASP A 94 -4.75 4.15 -11.56
N VAL A 95 -4.93 4.54 -10.31
CA VAL A 95 -3.91 4.50 -9.27
C VAL A 95 -4.23 3.36 -8.30
N GLU A 96 -3.29 2.44 -8.17
CA GLU A 96 -3.36 1.32 -7.25
C GLU A 96 -2.91 1.74 -5.85
N VAL A 97 -3.71 1.42 -4.85
CA VAL A 97 -3.33 1.42 -3.43
C VAL A 97 -2.78 0.04 -3.10
N ALA A 98 -1.50 -0.02 -2.80
CA ALA A 98 -0.82 -1.26 -2.44
C ALA A 98 -0.16 -1.15 -1.06
N TYR A 99 -0.05 -2.28 -0.36
CA TYR A 99 0.66 -2.35 0.92
C TYR A 99 1.15 -3.76 1.17
N ARG A 100 2.21 -3.87 1.96
CA ARG A 100 2.68 -5.11 2.57
C ARG A 100 3.30 -4.81 3.92
N LEU A 101 3.02 -5.66 4.89
CA LEU A 101 3.43 -5.46 6.27
C LEU A 101 4.33 -6.59 6.75
N ALA A 102 5.26 -6.26 7.61
CA ALA A 102 6.00 -7.23 8.40
C ALA A 102 5.03 -8.07 9.24
N ARG A 103 5.36 -9.35 9.45
CA ARG A 103 4.46 -10.29 10.18
C ARG A 103 4.12 -9.81 11.59
N SER A 104 5.06 -9.14 12.25
CA SER A 104 4.84 -8.53 13.57
C SER A 104 3.74 -7.47 13.60
N ALA A 105 3.39 -6.90 12.45
CA ALA A 105 2.32 -5.90 12.31
C ALA A 105 0.96 -6.49 11.90
N TRP A 106 0.87 -7.82 11.69
CA TRP A 106 -0.37 -8.45 11.27
C TRP A 106 -1.37 -8.55 12.43
N GLY A 107 -2.66 -8.50 12.12
CA GLY A 107 -3.73 -8.59 13.11
C GLY A 107 -3.96 -7.34 13.96
N LEU A 108 -3.08 -6.34 13.89
CA LEU A 108 -3.11 -5.13 14.71
C LEU A 108 -3.91 -3.97 14.09
N GLY A 109 -4.54 -4.18 12.92
CA GLY A 109 -5.27 -3.12 12.20
C GLY A 109 -4.38 -2.14 11.43
N ILE A 110 -3.05 -2.32 11.45
CA ILE A 110 -2.07 -1.45 10.80
C ILE A 110 -2.35 -1.33 9.29
N ALA A 111 -2.67 -2.44 8.61
CA ALA A 111 -2.97 -2.42 7.17
C ALA A 111 -4.17 -1.51 6.85
N THR A 112 -5.25 -1.60 7.62
CA THR A 112 -6.45 -0.79 7.40
C THR A 112 -6.17 0.69 7.63
N GLU A 113 -5.42 1.02 8.68
CA GLU A 113 -5.06 2.40 9.01
C GLU A 113 -4.13 3.01 7.96
N ALA A 114 -3.07 2.29 7.56
CA ALA A 114 -2.12 2.75 6.56
C ALA A 114 -2.76 2.90 5.17
N ALA A 115 -3.50 1.88 4.71
CA ALA A 115 -4.21 1.97 3.44
C ALA A 115 -5.27 3.08 3.46
N GLY A 116 -5.97 3.28 4.59
CA GLY A 116 -6.90 4.39 4.76
C GLY A 116 -6.24 5.76 4.62
N ALA A 117 -5.03 5.94 5.14
CA ALA A 117 -4.26 7.17 4.98
C ALA A 117 -3.86 7.41 3.51
N LEU A 118 -3.43 6.36 2.79
CA LEU A 118 -3.12 6.44 1.36
C LEU A 118 -4.36 6.78 0.53
N VAL A 119 -5.50 6.12 0.80
CA VAL A 119 -6.79 6.43 0.16
C VAL A 119 -7.20 7.88 0.40
N ALA A 120 -7.12 8.34 1.65
CA ALA A 120 -7.46 9.72 2.01
C ALA A 120 -6.55 10.73 1.28
N HIS A 121 -5.27 10.43 1.13
CA HIS A 121 -4.34 11.25 0.35
C HIS A 121 -4.68 11.26 -1.14
N ALA A 122 -4.94 10.08 -1.71
CA ALA A 122 -5.25 9.94 -3.13
C ALA A 122 -6.56 10.65 -3.53
N LEU A 123 -7.63 10.43 -2.77
CA LEU A 123 -8.96 10.96 -3.09
C LEU A 123 -9.18 12.40 -2.58
N GLY A 124 -8.36 12.87 -1.65
CA GLY A 124 -8.38 14.24 -1.12
C GLY A 124 -7.34 15.12 -1.81
N PRO A 125 -6.12 15.27 -1.25
CA PRO A 125 -5.11 16.18 -1.80
C PRO A 125 -4.75 15.97 -3.26
N LEU A 126 -4.74 14.71 -3.76
CA LEU A 126 -4.46 14.42 -5.18
C LEU A 126 -5.70 14.52 -6.07
N ALA A 127 -6.88 14.72 -5.49
CA ALA A 127 -8.16 14.88 -6.18
C ALA A 127 -8.47 13.78 -7.21
N LEU A 128 -7.99 12.54 -6.97
CA LEU A 128 -8.32 11.42 -7.83
C LEU A 128 -9.81 11.09 -7.71
N LEU A 129 -10.46 10.77 -8.82
CA LEU A 129 -11.87 10.41 -8.84
C LEU A 129 -12.13 9.01 -8.27
N ARG A 130 -11.11 8.13 -8.33
CA ARG A 130 -11.15 6.77 -7.79
C ARG A 130 -9.74 6.25 -7.54
N VAL A 131 -9.66 5.20 -6.74
CA VAL A 131 -8.47 4.36 -6.57
C VAL A 131 -8.85 2.91 -6.75
N VAL A 132 -7.89 2.08 -7.15
CA VAL A 132 -8.06 0.64 -7.28
C VAL A 132 -7.13 -0.11 -6.34
N ALA A 133 -7.42 -1.37 -6.13
CA ALA A 133 -6.52 -2.30 -5.45
C ALA A 133 -6.64 -3.68 -6.10
N VAL A 134 -5.53 -4.41 -6.13
CA VAL A 134 -5.45 -5.73 -6.75
C VAL A 134 -5.01 -6.74 -5.70
N THR A 135 -5.74 -7.85 -5.60
CA THR A 135 -5.42 -8.91 -4.65
C THR A 135 -5.47 -10.28 -5.32
N TYR A 136 -4.67 -11.22 -4.83
CA TYR A 136 -4.92 -12.62 -5.15
C TYR A 136 -6.28 -13.05 -4.60
N PRO A 137 -7.05 -13.89 -5.32
CA PRO A 137 -8.35 -14.38 -4.84
C PRO A 137 -8.27 -15.08 -3.47
N GLU A 138 -7.14 -15.71 -3.17
CA GLU A 138 -6.88 -16.42 -1.92
C GLU A 138 -6.46 -15.50 -0.77
N ASN A 139 -6.05 -14.25 -1.06
CA ASN A 139 -5.60 -13.29 -0.06
C ASN A 139 -6.79 -12.65 0.69
N GLN A 140 -7.49 -13.46 1.47
CA GLN A 140 -8.65 -13.01 2.25
C GLN A 140 -8.29 -11.90 3.25
N ALA A 141 -7.05 -11.89 3.75
CA ALA A 141 -6.61 -10.86 4.69
C ALA A 141 -6.64 -9.46 4.05
N SER A 142 -6.07 -9.34 2.84
CA SER A 142 -6.11 -8.07 2.10
C SER A 142 -7.54 -7.71 1.67
N GLN A 143 -8.33 -8.66 1.21
CA GLN A 143 -9.74 -8.42 0.85
C GLN A 143 -10.53 -7.84 2.04
N ARG A 144 -10.38 -8.38 3.25
CA ARG A 144 -11.03 -7.82 4.45
C ARG A 144 -10.59 -6.39 4.78
N VAL A 145 -9.34 -6.03 4.47
CA VAL A 145 -8.87 -4.64 4.62
C VAL A 145 -9.60 -3.73 3.64
N LEU A 146 -9.70 -4.15 2.38
CA LEU A 146 -10.38 -3.39 1.32
C LEU A 146 -11.88 -3.25 1.61
N ASP A 147 -12.54 -4.33 2.07
CA ASP A 147 -13.94 -4.31 2.48
C ASP A 147 -14.19 -3.28 3.60
N LYS A 148 -13.32 -3.26 4.63
CA LYS A 148 -13.38 -2.26 5.71
C LYS A 148 -13.19 -0.83 5.21
N LEU A 149 -12.44 -0.63 4.15
CA LEU A 149 -12.23 0.67 3.51
C LEU A 149 -13.33 1.02 2.50
N GLY A 150 -14.29 0.12 2.25
CA GLY A 150 -15.43 0.35 1.36
C GLY A 150 -15.10 0.18 -0.11
N PHE A 151 -14.05 -0.55 -0.45
CA PHE A 151 -13.80 -0.93 -1.84
C PHE A 151 -14.87 -1.91 -2.32
N GLU A 152 -15.32 -1.70 -3.54
CA GLU A 152 -16.21 -2.62 -4.26
C GLU A 152 -15.40 -3.63 -5.07
N ARG A 153 -15.84 -4.89 -5.08
CA ARG A 153 -15.21 -5.93 -5.89
C ARG A 153 -15.69 -5.83 -7.34
N CYS A 154 -14.74 -5.62 -8.28
CA CYS A 154 -14.99 -5.42 -9.70
C CYS A 154 -14.70 -6.66 -10.57
N GLY A 155 -14.65 -7.84 -9.95
CA GLY A 155 -14.41 -9.11 -10.66
C GLY A 155 -12.95 -9.54 -10.67
N ILE A 156 -12.69 -10.58 -11.46
CA ILE A 156 -11.36 -11.19 -11.60
C ILE A 156 -10.83 -10.87 -13.00
N ARG A 157 -9.59 -10.43 -13.08
CA ARG A 157 -8.89 -10.12 -14.33
C ARG A 157 -7.48 -10.69 -14.28
N GLU A 158 -6.81 -10.71 -15.43
CA GLU A 158 -5.38 -10.97 -15.48
C GLU A 158 -4.61 -9.70 -15.06
N TYR A 159 -3.63 -9.85 -14.19
CA TYR A 159 -2.75 -8.79 -13.76
C TYR A 159 -1.32 -9.34 -13.63
N LYS A 160 -0.40 -8.82 -14.47
CA LYS A 160 1.01 -9.27 -14.49
C LYS A 160 1.16 -10.80 -14.61
N GLY A 161 0.32 -11.42 -15.46
CA GLY A 161 0.36 -12.87 -15.73
C GLY A 161 -0.32 -13.74 -14.67
N VAL A 162 -1.07 -13.15 -13.72
CA VAL A 162 -1.81 -13.89 -12.70
C VAL A 162 -3.29 -13.48 -12.67
N ARG A 163 -4.15 -14.40 -12.23
CA ARG A 163 -5.55 -14.08 -11.95
C ARG A 163 -5.61 -13.28 -10.64
N ALA A 164 -6.21 -12.11 -10.71
CA ALA A 164 -6.32 -11.21 -9.58
C ALA A 164 -7.74 -10.66 -9.44
N THR A 165 -8.17 -10.45 -8.21
CA THR A 165 -9.42 -9.75 -7.90
C THR A 165 -9.16 -8.25 -7.93
N TYR A 166 -9.91 -7.54 -8.73
CA TYR A 166 -9.90 -6.07 -8.80
C TYR A 166 -10.93 -5.48 -7.85
N HIS A 167 -10.51 -4.45 -7.16
CA HIS A 167 -11.33 -3.66 -6.26
C HIS A 167 -11.22 -2.20 -6.64
N MET A 168 -12.31 -1.44 -6.48
CA MET A 168 -12.36 -0.01 -6.77
C MET A 168 -13.04 0.74 -5.62
N LEU A 169 -12.57 1.96 -5.37
CA LEU A 169 -13.21 2.88 -4.44
C LEU A 169 -13.31 4.25 -5.10
N ALA A 170 -14.53 4.71 -5.32
CA ALA A 170 -14.81 6.06 -5.84
C ALA A 170 -14.68 7.13 -4.74
N ALA A 171 -14.26 8.33 -5.12
CA ALA A 171 -14.14 9.47 -4.20
C ALA A 171 -15.49 9.81 -3.53
N SER A 172 -16.60 9.72 -4.28
CA SER A 172 -17.95 9.94 -3.73
C SER A 172 -18.32 8.94 -2.64
N ALA A 173 -17.98 7.65 -2.83
CA ALA A 173 -18.22 6.60 -1.84
C ALA A 173 -17.35 6.81 -0.59
N TRP A 174 -16.07 7.21 -0.78
CA TRP A 174 -15.18 7.55 0.32
C TRP A 174 -15.68 8.73 1.14
N ALA A 175 -16.14 9.81 0.49
CA ALA A 175 -16.66 11.00 1.14
C ALA A 175 -17.96 10.75 1.93
N ALA A 176 -18.78 9.81 1.49
CA ALA A 176 -20.05 9.45 2.15
C ALA A 176 -19.85 8.59 3.41
N ARG A 177 -18.65 8.14 3.72
CA ARG A 177 -18.37 7.29 4.89
C ARG A 177 -18.45 8.07 6.20
N PRO A 178 -19.01 7.47 7.27
CA PRO A 178 -18.92 8.05 8.60
C PRO A 178 -17.44 8.22 8.98
N ARG A 179 -17.04 9.43 9.33
CA ARG A 179 -15.69 9.68 9.84
C ARG A 179 -15.58 9.08 11.23
N PRO A 180 -14.59 8.21 11.52
CA PRO A 180 -14.36 7.77 12.87
C PRO A 180 -14.00 9.00 13.72
N GLY A 181 -14.83 9.34 14.72
CA GLY A 181 -14.53 10.35 15.72
C GLY A 181 -15.24 11.71 15.61
N GLY A 182 -16.31 11.84 14.81
CA GLY A 182 -17.21 12.99 14.92
C GLY A 182 -18.22 12.77 16.05
N SER A 183 -17.86 12.99 17.29
CA SER A 183 -18.84 13.21 18.35
C SER A 183 -19.59 14.48 18.04
N VAL A 184 -20.88 14.34 17.69
CA VAL A 184 -21.82 15.46 17.70
C VAL A 184 -22.03 15.83 19.18
N HIS A 185 -21.52 16.97 19.56
CA HIS A 185 -21.94 17.65 20.78
C HIS A 185 -23.06 18.61 20.45
#